data_52630b099e53e97bfc8cd4546e44916c
#
_entry.id   52630b099e53e97bfc8cd4546e44916c
#
_cell.length_a   1.000
_cell.length_b   1.000
_cell.length_c   1.000
_cell.angle_alpha   90.00
_cell.angle_beta   90.00
_cell.angle_gamma   90.00
#
_symmetry.space_group_name_H-M   'P 1'
#
loop_
_entity.id
_entity.type
_entity.pdbx_description
1 polymer ?
#
loop_
_entity_poly.entity_id
_entity_poly.type
_entity_poly.pdbx_seq_one_letter_code
_entity_poly.pdbx_strand_id
1 'polypeptide(L)'
;MNRELPEAEQTALSQTILQINNGYLDWEKVQHMTLKPETLSNAVIWAAARQARGQGFTRNLVIFDQSFTWSVSNDMEAALHDLDVHLAGGQNIAAVLDQKNDHRYLVNAALDEAMASAQLAGYPATRKMVRELLLKKKTTANETEQAVVNLYKCLQKVKEWDQEPFSEVRLLELHQLLTKDTIKLKGIGRYRTNNKYDASGIEPAASYRAVDAKAIRPWMQWLETFINEDKTPFFIHPVVKACIIAYLVTYIRPFRDGNGRMARLLMYGYLLRKGYWATKYTAVSNVIIKLKAQYQKSFLQVTANADAGYFIHFMIQALRMADRSLKESLQRTNKEKESNPFVAIEGLNPRQAAALQWIKEEPEKIITIRELRSGFGVSKETARTDLTALTEDGWLKFYHLNKKTYAFVKGDGFDGLLQEKLK
;
A
#
# COMPACT_ATOMS: atom_id res chain seq x y z
N MET A 1 7.56 42.10 -30.30
CA MET A 1 6.16 42.15 -30.79
C MET A 1 5.37 41.14 -30.03
N ASN A 2 4.76 41.49 -28.91
CA ASN A 2 3.80 40.66 -28.21
C ASN A 2 2.48 40.67 -29.01
N ARG A 3 2.29 39.75 -29.93
CA ARG A 3 0.95 39.48 -30.43
C ARG A 3 0.22 38.74 -29.30
N GLU A 4 -0.77 39.37 -28.72
CA GLU A 4 -1.70 38.64 -27.83
C GLU A 4 -2.36 37.52 -28.63
N LEU A 5 -2.38 36.36 -28.07
CA LEU A 5 -3.04 35.19 -28.70
C LEU A 5 -4.54 35.49 -28.83
N PRO A 6 -5.24 35.03 -29.86
CA PRO A 6 -6.69 35.08 -29.95
C PRO A 6 -7.34 34.43 -28.72
N GLU A 7 -8.50 34.95 -28.29
CA GLU A 7 -9.20 34.50 -27.06
C GLU A 7 -9.43 32.97 -27.03
N ALA A 8 -9.78 32.36 -28.16
CA ALA A 8 -9.94 30.92 -28.29
C ALA A 8 -8.62 30.16 -28.02
N GLU A 9 -7.49 30.69 -28.49
CA GLU A 9 -6.17 30.10 -28.27
C GLU A 9 -5.68 30.30 -26.83
N GLN A 10 -6.00 31.42 -26.19
CA GLN A 10 -5.72 31.68 -24.77
C GLN A 10 -6.49 30.69 -23.88
N THR A 11 -7.76 30.43 -24.20
CA THR A 11 -8.59 29.44 -23.50
C THR A 11 -8.02 28.04 -23.66
N ALA A 12 -7.64 27.65 -24.89
CA ALA A 12 -7.04 26.34 -25.18
C ALA A 12 -5.68 26.15 -24.46
N LEU A 13 -4.86 27.21 -24.42
CA LEU A 13 -3.59 27.21 -23.70
C LEU A 13 -3.82 27.02 -22.18
N SER A 14 -4.76 27.75 -21.60
CA SER A 14 -5.10 27.65 -20.17
C SER A 14 -5.57 26.24 -19.78
N GLN A 15 -6.40 25.62 -20.61
CA GLN A 15 -6.86 24.24 -20.40
C GLN A 15 -5.69 23.25 -20.49
N THR A 16 -4.80 23.42 -21.45
CA THR A 16 -3.62 22.57 -21.62
C THR A 16 -2.64 22.71 -20.45
N ILE A 17 -2.39 23.95 -19.99
CA ILE A 17 -1.58 24.21 -18.80
C ILE A 17 -2.19 23.51 -17.58
N LEU A 18 -3.50 23.61 -17.40
CA LEU A 18 -4.21 22.95 -16.30
C LEU A 18 -4.06 21.44 -16.38
N GLN A 19 -4.22 20.84 -17.56
CA GLN A 19 -4.04 19.41 -17.78
C GLN A 19 -2.60 18.94 -17.43
N ILE A 20 -1.58 19.65 -17.89
CA ILE A 20 -0.17 19.36 -17.60
C ILE A 20 0.09 19.44 -16.08
N ASN A 21 -0.42 20.48 -15.42
CA ASN A 21 -0.18 20.72 -14.00
C ASN A 21 -0.98 19.76 -13.09
N ASN A 22 -2.21 19.44 -13.43
CA ASN A 22 -3.00 18.45 -12.68
C ASN A 22 -2.36 17.07 -12.73
N GLY A 23 -1.92 16.61 -13.91
CA GLY A 23 -1.22 15.34 -14.04
C GLY A 23 0.22 15.36 -13.57
N TYR A 24 0.72 16.51 -13.14
CA TYR A 24 2.13 16.75 -12.78
C TYR A 24 3.09 16.18 -13.83
N LEU A 25 2.75 16.41 -15.12
CA LEU A 25 3.48 15.83 -16.24
C LEU A 25 4.91 16.40 -16.30
N ASP A 26 5.83 15.59 -16.77
CA ASP A 26 7.22 15.99 -17.04
C ASP A 26 7.44 16.28 -18.53
N TRP A 27 8.58 16.90 -18.86
CA TRP A 27 8.93 17.26 -20.23
C TRP A 27 8.95 16.06 -21.19
N GLU A 28 9.43 14.92 -20.74
CA GLU A 28 9.53 13.73 -21.58
C GLU A 28 8.15 13.25 -22.07
N LYS A 29 7.11 13.41 -21.25
CA LYS A 29 5.74 13.16 -21.70
C LYS A 29 5.20 14.27 -22.57
N VAL A 30 5.37 15.52 -22.14
CA VAL A 30 4.79 16.70 -22.80
C VAL A 30 5.31 16.89 -24.21
N GLN A 31 6.61 16.62 -24.46
CA GLN A 31 7.20 16.77 -25.79
C GLN A 31 6.56 15.86 -26.87
N HIS A 32 5.94 14.76 -26.48
CA HIS A 32 5.31 13.80 -27.40
C HIS A 32 3.78 13.94 -27.44
N MET A 33 3.19 14.89 -26.73
CA MET A 33 1.74 15.10 -26.71
C MET A 33 1.33 16.02 -27.88
N THR A 34 0.13 15.80 -28.38
CA THR A 34 -0.55 16.80 -29.25
C THR A 34 -1.22 17.82 -28.32
N LEU A 35 -0.64 19.00 -28.23
CA LEU A 35 -1.10 20.07 -27.33
C LEU A 35 -1.81 21.18 -28.10
N LYS A 36 -2.61 21.93 -27.39
CA LYS A 36 -3.32 23.10 -27.93
C LYS A 36 -2.94 24.37 -27.18
N PRO A 37 -2.86 25.54 -27.85
CA PRO A 37 -3.08 25.69 -29.28
C PRO A 37 -1.89 25.16 -30.13
N GLU A 38 -2.17 24.62 -31.30
CA GLU A 38 -1.17 24.08 -32.22
C GLU A 38 -0.22 25.15 -32.80
N THR A 39 -0.59 26.41 -32.67
CA THR A 39 0.23 27.56 -33.02
C THR A 39 1.47 27.73 -32.14
N LEU A 40 1.46 27.10 -30.94
CA LEU A 40 2.57 27.15 -29.99
C LEU A 40 3.30 25.80 -29.96
N SER A 41 4.64 25.85 -29.87
CA SER A 41 5.41 24.64 -29.65
C SER A 41 5.21 24.06 -28.27
N ASN A 42 5.36 22.73 -28.12
CA ASN A 42 5.28 22.05 -26.83
C ASN A 42 6.27 22.64 -25.80
N ALA A 43 7.43 23.14 -26.25
CA ALA A 43 8.41 23.78 -25.37
C ALA A 43 7.88 25.08 -24.76
N VAL A 44 7.17 25.90 -25.54
CA VAL A 44 6.55 27.15 -25.07
C VAL A 44 5.42 26.84 -24.09
N ILE A 45 4.54 25.88 -24.43
CA ILE A 45 3.43 25.45 -23.57
C ILE A 45 3.98 24.88 -22.25
N TRP A 46 5.03 24.07 -22.32
CA TRP A 46 5.70 23.52 -21.14
C TRP A 46 6.31 24.60 -20.24
N ALA A 47 6.99 25.60 -20.84
CA ALA A 47 7.53 26.73 -20.09
C ALA A 47 6.42 27.51 -19.37
N ALA A 48 5.30 27.78 -20.06
CA ALA A 48 4.13 28.43 -19.48
C ALA A 48 3.50 27.60 -18.36
N ALA A 49 3.39 26.27 -18.52
CA ALA A 49 2.87 25.40 -17.46
C ALA A 49 3.78 25.39 -16.23
N ARG A 50 5.09 25.36 -16.39
CA ARG A 50 6.05 25.47 -15.28
C ARG A 50 5.96 26.83 -14.58
N GLN A 51 5.86 27.92 -15.34
CA GLN A 51 5.69 29.24 -14.77
C GLN A 51 4.39 29.35 -13.96
N ALA A 52 3.28 28.90 -14.52
CA ALA A 52 1.98 28.87 -13.83
C ALA A 52 2.03 28.04 -12.55
N ARG A 53 2.71 26.88 -12.56
CA ARG A 53 2.93 26.06 -11.38
C ARG A 53 3.72 26.79 -10.31
N GLY A 54 4.79 27.51 -10.69
CA GLY A 54 5.63 28.28 -9.79
C GLY A 54 4.95 29.54 -9.22
N GLN A 55 3.99 30.14 -9.95
CA GLN A 55 3.23 31.31 -9.52
C GLN A 55 2.03 30.97 -8.61
N GLY A 56 1.62 29.68 -8.57
CA GLY A 56 0.58 29.19 -7.66
C GLY A 56 1.06 29.16 -6.21
N PHE A 57 0.32 28.46 -5.35
CA PHE A 57 0.71 28.24 -3.94
C PHE A 57 1.89 27.27 -3.84
N THR A 58 3.06 27.68 -4.37
CA THR A 58 4.30 26.91 -4.26
C THR A 58 4.82 26.98 -2.83
N ARG A 59 5.05 25.82 -2.24
CA ARG A 59 5.74 25.68 -0.95
C ARG A 59 7.22 25.47 -1.21
N ASN A 60 8.04 25.98 -0.32
CA ASN A 60 9.49 25.79 -0.38
C ASN A 60 10.03 25.37 0.98
N LEU A 61 10.58 24.19 1.05
CA LEU A 61 11.26 23.66 2.23
C LEU A 61 12.76 23.76 1.98
N VAL A 62 13.42 24.62 2.74
CA VAL A 62 14.85 24.77 2.69
C VAL A 62 15.48 23.97 3.81
N ILE A 63 16.37 23.04 3.46
CA ILE A 63 17.09 22.17 4.39
C ILE A 63 18.58 22.38 4.10
N PHE A 64 19.26 23.09 5.00
CA PHE A 64 20.64 23.55 4.81
C PHE A 64 20.75 24.39 3.51
N ASP A 65 21.49 23.92 2.52
CA ASP A 65 21.69 24.55 1.22
C ASP A 65 20.76 24.00 0.12
N GLN A 66 19.91 23.03 0.47
CA GLN A 66 19.00 22.38 -0.48
C GLN A 66 17.59 22.97 -0.39
N SER A 67 17.01 23.25 -1.53
CA SER A 67 15.64 23.76 -1.66
C SER A 67 14.75 22.69 -2.31
N PHE A 68 13.63 22.39 -1.67
CA PHE A 68 12.61 21.45 -2.15
C PHE A 68 11.30 22.19 -2.33
N THR A 69 10.97 22.50 -3.56
CA THR A 69 9.69 23.15 -3.89
C THR A 69 8.63 22.13 -4.24
N TRP A 70 7.37 22.48 -4.04
CA TRP A 70 6.22 21.73 -4.57
C TRP A 70 5.00 22.63 -4.64
N SER A 71 4.09 22.29 -5.55
CA SER A 71 2.75 22.85 -5.62
C SER A 71 1.73 21.73 -5.45
N VAL A 72 0.57 22.03 -4.90
CA VAL A 72 -0.53 21.06 -4.81
C VAL A 72 -1.48 21.33 -5.97
N SER A 73 -1.65 20.35 -6.86
CA SER A 73 -2.59 20.45 -7.99
C SER A 73 -4.01 20.09 -7.55
N ASN A 74 -5.03 20.45 -8.34
CA ASN A 74 -6.41 20.10 -8.06
C ASN A 74 -6.62 18.59 -7.89
N ASP A 75 -5.93 17.77 -8.71
CA ASP A 75 -5.99 16.32 -8.58
C ASP A 75 -5.37 15.81 -7.27
N MET A 76 -4.32 16.48 -6.79
CA MET A 76 -3.75 16.20 -5.48
C MET A 76 -4.70 16.60 -4.36
N GLU A 77 -5.34 17.78 -4.44
CA GLU A 77 -6.31 18.22 -3.43
C GLU A 77 -7.49 17.28 -3.32
N ALA A 78 -8.07 16.88 -4.46
CA ALA A 78 -9.14 15.90 -4.49
C ALA A 78 -8.70 14.55 -3.90
N ALA A 79 -7.48 14.09 -4.24
CA ALA A 79 -6.95 12.84 -3.69
C ALA A 79 -6.65 12.92 -2.20
N LEU A 80 -6.16 14.07 -1.70
CA LEU A 80 -5.93 14.31 -0.27
C LEU A 80 -7.25 14.28 0.51
N HIS A 81 -8.30 14.94 -0.02
CA HIS A 81 -9.63 14.89 0.57
C HIS A 81 -10.16 13.45 0.64
N ASP A 82 -10.07 12.68 -0.46
CA ASP A 82 -10.46 11.27 -0.47
C ASP A 82 -9.73 10.47 0.62
N LEU A 83 -8.40 10.67 0.75
CA LEU A 83 -7.58 9.98 1.74
C LEU A 83 -7.93 10.39 3.18
N ASP A 84 -8.25 11.66 3.43
CA ASP A 84 -8.70 12.13 4.74
C ASP A 84 -10.01 11.47 5.15
N VAL A 85 -11.00 11.49 4.25
CA VAL A 85 -12.31 10.88 4.51
C VAL A 85 -12.20 9.38 4.77
N HIS A 86 -11.34 8.69 4.01
CA HIS A 86 -11.30 7.23 4.04
C HIS A 86 -10.27 6.68 5.03
N LEU A 87 -9.04 7.17 5.00
CA LEU A 87 -7.98 6.60 5.82
C LEU A 87 -7.94 7.17 7.25
N ALA A 88 -8.38 8.43 7.45
CA ALA A 88 -8.48 9.05 8.76
C ALA A 88 -9.90 9.00 9.32
N GLY A 89 -10.91 9.42 8.54
CA GLY A 89 -12.31 9.46 8.97
C GLY A 89 -12.98 8.10 9.08
N GLY A 90 -12.49 7.11 8.34
CA GLY A 90 -12.95 5.72 8.46
C GLY A 90 -14.41 5.47 8.08
N GLN A 91 -15.07 6.46 7.46
CA GLN A 91 -16.47 6.36 7.02
C GLN A 91 -16.63 5.18 6.12
N ASN A 92 -17.17 4.19 6.19
CA ASN A 92 -17.32 2.95 5.38
C ASN A 92 -16.33 1.82 5.72
N ILE A 93 -15.14 2.10 6.23
CA ILE A 93 -14.20 1.02 6.57
C ILE A 93 -14.61 0.41 7.92
N ALA A 94 -14.89 1.24 8.93
CA ALA A 94 -15.30 0.77 10.26
C ALA A 94 -16.64 0.03 10.24
N ALA A 95 -17.58 0.41 9.36
CA ALA A 95 -18.87 -0.25 9.22
C ALA A 95 -18.78 -1.63 8.54
N VAL A 96 -17.74 -1.83 7.72
CA VAL A 96 -17.53 -3.08 6.95
C VAL A 96 -16.56 -4.02 7.66
N LEU A 97 -15.62 -3.47 8.43
CA LEU A 97 -14.73 -4.23 9.29
C LEU A 97 -15.49 -4.62 10.58
N ASP A 98 -16.32 -5.62 10.47
CA ASP A 98 -16.83 -6.41 11.56
C ASP A 98 -15.65 -6.91 12.44
N GLN A 99 -15.78 -6.90 13.77
CA GLN A 99 -14.71 -7.31 14.70
C GLN A 99 -14.10 -8.67 14.37
N LYS A 100 -14.89 -9.57 13.76
CA LYS A 100 -14.45 -10.92 13.34
C LYS A 100 -13.56 -10.90 12.09
N ASN A 101 -13.71 -9.92 11.20
CA ASN A 101 -12.96 -9.84 9.94
C ASN A 101 -11.78 -8.86 9.98
N ASP A 102 -11.75 -7.94 10.94
CA ASP A 102 -10.69 -6.94 11.13
C ASP A 102 -9.30 -7.57 11.11
N HIS A 103 -9.09 -8.60 11.93
CA HIS A 103 -7.82 -9.31 12.03
C HIS A 103 -7.36 -9.92 10.69
N ARG A 104 -8.28 -10.46 9.88
CA ARG A 104 -7.96 -11.07 8.58
C ARG A 104 -7.46 -10.01 7.58
N TYR A 105 -8.14 -8.86 7.48
CA TYR A 105 -7.72 -7.76 6.61
C TYR A 105 -6.38 -7.19 7.05
N LEU A 106 -6.21 -6.98 8.35
CA LEU A 106 -4.98 -6.47 8.93
C LEU A 106 -3.78 -7.36 8.64
N VAL A 107 -3.94 -8.68 8.83
CA VAL A 107 -2.89 -9.66 8.55
C VAL A 107 -2.58 -9.70 7.05
N ASN A 108 -3.59 -9.78 6.18
CA ASN A 108 -3.37 -9.83 4.74
C ASN A 108 -2.67 -8.57 4.21
N ALA A 109 -3.07 -7.38 4.65
CA ALA A 109 -2.42 -6.13 4.27
C ALA A 109 -0.95 -6.09 4.70
N ALA A 110 -0.66 -6.50 5.95
CA ALA A 110 0.71 -6.57 6.45
C ALA A 110 1.56 -7.60 5.70
N LEU A 111 0.98 -8.75 5.31
CA LEU A 111 1.67 -9.75 4.49
C LEU A 111 1.98 -9.20 3.09
N ASP A 112 1.01 -8.56 2.46
CA ASP A 112 1.14 -7.99 1.11
C ASP A 112 2.14 -6.82 1.11
N GLU A 113 2.13 -5.94 2.13
CA GLU A 113 3.10 -4.85 2.28
C GLU A 113 4.52 -5.39 2.51
N ALA A 114 4.69 -6.37 3.43
CA ALA A 114 6.00 -6.97 3.69
C ALA A 114 6.58 -7.66 2.46
N MET A 115 5.74 -8.39 1.70
CA MET A 115 6.13 -9.04 0.45
C MET A 115 6.59 -8.01 -0.58
N ALA A 116 5.72 -7.05 -0.91
CA ALA A 116 6.00 -6.08 -1.95
C ALA A 116 7.18 -5.17 -1.60
N SER A 117 7.29 -4.75 -0.33
CA SER A 117 8.42 -3.94 0.14
C SER A 117 9.76 -4.71 0.11
N ALA A 118 9.73 -6.04 0.32
CA ALA A 118 10.90 -6.89 0.12
C ALA A 118 11.27 -7.01 -1.38
N GLN A 119 10.27 -7.21 -2.25
CA GLN A 119 10.48 -7.27 -3.70
C GLN A 119 11.08 -5.97 -4.25
N LEU A 120 10.61 -4.81 -3.77
CA LEU A 120 11.17 -3.50 -4.10
C LEU A 120 12.64 -3.36 -3.68
N ALA A 121 13.05 -4.04 -2.63
CA ALA A 121 14.45 -4.08 -2.17
C ALA A 121 15.30 -5.17 -2.86
N GLY A 122 14.75 -5.89 -3.84
CA GLY A 122 15.48 -6.90 -4.61
C GLY A 122 15.36 -8.34 -4.08
N TYR A 123 14.56 -8.59 -3.04
CA TYR A 123 14.30 -9.93 -2.52
C TYR A 123 13.15 -10.59 -3.27
N PRO A 124 13.32 -11.74 -3.94
CA PRO A 124 12.28 -12.38 -4.76
C PRO A 124 11.24 -13.11 -3.89
N ALA A 125 10.50 -12.35 -3.08
CA ALA A 125 9.45 -12.89 -2.21
C ALA A 125 8.20 -13.31 -3.01
N THR A 126 7.58 -14.43 -2.62
CA THR A 126 6.31 -14.90 -3.20
C THR A 126 5.22 -14.99 -2.15
N ARG A 127 3.95 -14.82 -2.55
CA ARG A 127 2.81 -14.87 -1.62
C ARG A 127 2.70 -16.20 -0.88
N LYS A 128 3.02 -17.32 -1.54
CA LYS A 128 3.04 -18.65 -0.92
C LYS A 128 4.09 -18.70 0.20
N MET A 129 5.32 -18.29 -0.11
CA MET A 129 6.43 -18.25 0.86
C MET A 129 6.08 -17.37 2.08
N VAL A 130 5.57 -16.16 1.85
CA VAL A 130 5.21 -15.21 2.92
C VAL A 130 4.13 -15.80 3.84
N ARG A 131 3.11 -16.46 3.28
CA ARG A 131 2.07 -17.14 4.06
C ARG A 131 2.62 -18.30 4.88
N GLU A 132 3.50 -19.11 4.33
CA GLU A 132 4.13 -20.21 5.05
C GLU A 132 4.99 -19.72 6.23
N LEU A 133 5.78 -18.66 6.01
CA LEU A 133 6.64 -18.09 7.03
C LEU A 133 5.84 -17.45 8.19
N LEU A 134 4.86 -16.63 7.87
CA LEU A 134 4.24 -15.75 8.85
C LEU A 134 2.98 -16.37 9.48
N LEU A 135 2.19 -17.15 8.74
CA LEU A 135 1.01 -17.82 9.27
C LEU A 135 1.33 -19.18 9.88
N LYS A 136 2.20 -19.97 9.24
CA LYS A 136 2.61 -21.30 9.73
C LYS A 136 3.84 -21.26 10.63
N LYS A 137 4.40 -20.06 10.90
CA LYS A 137 5.59 -19.85 11.75
C LYS A 137 6.79 -20.71 11.33
N LYS A 138 6.98 -20.89 10.02
CA LYS A 138 8.10 -21.64 9.49
C LYS A 138 9.41 -20.91 9.80
N THR A 139 10.46 -21.65 10.11
CA THR A 139 11.81 -21.11 10.30
C THR A 139 12.34 -20.56 8.98
N THR A 140 13.01 -19.41 9.02
CA THR A 140 13.62 -18.79 7.84
C THR A 140 14.84 -19.62 7.37
N ALA A 141 14.92 -19.87 6.07
CA ALA A 141 15.98 -20.69 5.47
C ALA A 141 17.01 -19.84 4.67
N ASN A 142 16.68 -18.61 4.32
CA ASN A 142 17.52 -17.75 3.49
C ASN A 142 17.26 -16.24 3.77
N GLU A 143 18.10 -15.38 3.19
CA GLU A 143 18.01 -13.92 3.36
C GLU A 143 16.67 -13.32 2.89
N THR A 144 16.08 -13.84 1.81
CA THR A 144 14.76 -13.37 1.31
C THR A 144 13.66 -13.62 2.34
N GLU A 145 13.63 -14.83 2.89
CA GLU A 145 12.66 -15.20 3.93
C GLU A 145 12.88 -14.36 5.19
N GLN A 146 14.12 -14.16 5.57
CA GLN A 146 14.47 -13.31 6.72
C GLN A 146 14.07 -11.86 6.50
N ALA A 147 14.31 -11.29 5.31
CA ALA A 147 13.93 -9.92 4.98
C ALA A 147 12.41 -9.69 5.08
N VAL A 148 11.61 -10.65 4.64
CA VAL A 148 10.14 -10.59 4.76
C VAL A 148 9.70 -10.64 6.23
N VAL A 149 10.25 -11.55 7.02
CA VAL A 149 9.94 -11.67 8.46
C VAL A 149 10.33 -10.40 9.20
N ASN A 150 11.49 -9.84 8.89
CA ASN A 150 11.95 -8.58 9.48
C ASN A 150 11.00 -7.43 9.15
N LEU A 151 10.61 -7.28 7.87
CA LEU A 151 9.65 -6.25 7.44
C LEU A 151 8.31 -6.39 8.14
N TYR A 152 7.78 -7.60 8.24
CA TYR A 152 6.53 -7.83 8.97
C TYR A 152 6.64 -7.42 10.44
N LYS A 153 7.73 -7.80 11.13
CA LYS A 153 7.99 -7.38 12.52
C LYS A 153 8.13 -5.87 12.65
N CYS A 154 8.80 -5.21 11.70
CA CYS A 154 8.92 -3.76 11.67
C CYS A 154 7.56 -3.08 11.51
N LEU A 155 6.68 -3.59 10.64
CA LEU A 155 5.32 -3.08 10.49
C LEU A 155 4.51 -3.22 11.79
N GLN A 156 4.66 -4.31 12.55
CA GLN A 156 4.02 -4.42 13.86
C GLN A 156 4.60 -3.40 14.85
N LYS A 157 5.94 -3.29 14.94
CA LYS A 157 6.60 -2.36 15.86
C LYS A 157 6.24 -0.89 15.58
N VAL A 158 6.15 -0.50 14.32
CA VAL A 158 5.80 0.88 13.94
C VAL A 158 4.36 1.25 14.30
N LYS A 159 3.43 0.28 14.38
CA LYS A 159 2.06 0.51 14.86
C LYS A 159 2.00 0.90 16.34
N GLU A 160 3.01 0.52 17.11
CA GLU A 160 3.10 0.84 18.54
C GLU A 160 3.61 2.26 18.78
N TRP A 161 4.05 2.98 17.72
CA TRP A 161 4.63 4.32 17.83
C TRP A 161 3.64 5.48 17.80
N ASP A 162 2.35 5.21 17.75
CA ASP A 162 1.32 6.23 17.58
C ASP A 162 1.33 7.32 18.67
N GLN A 163 1.68 6.96 19.92
CA GLN A 163 1.69 7.86 21.07
C GLN A 163 3.07 8.47 21.40
N GLU A 164 4.14 7.99 20.77
CA GLU A 164 5.47 8.39 21.19
C GLU A 164 6.23 9.15 20.10
N PRO A 165 7.08 10.15 20.47
CA PRO A 165 7.83 10.90 19.48
C PRO A 165 8.81 10.00 18.73
N PHE A 166 9.01 10.30 17.46
CA PHE A 166 10.06 9.73 16.65
C PHE A 166 11.43 10.15 17.24
N SER A 167 12.38 9.21 17.32
CA SER A 167 13.74 9.49 17.80
C SER A 167 14.79 8.70 17.03
N GLU A 168 16.03 9.23 17.02
CA GLU A 168 17.18 8.54 16.44
C GLU A 168 17.33 7.12 17.01
N VAL A 169 17.17 6.95 18.31
CA VAL A 169 17.28 5.63 18.96
C VAL A 169 16.29 4.63 18.36
N ARG A 170 15.02 5.01 18.26
CA ARG A 170 13.98 4.17 17.68
C ARG A 170 14.22 3.86 16.20
N LEU A 171 14.73 4.86 15.47
CA LEU A 171 15.09 4.66 14.07
C LEU A 171 16.19 3.61 13.91
N LEU A 172 17.23 3.69 14.73
CA LEU A 172 18.36 2.76 14.70
C LEU A 172 17.94 1.35 15.15
N GLU A 173 17.08 1.23 16.16
CA GLU A 173 16.47 -0.05 16.57
C GLU A 173 15.61 -0.65 15.48
N LEU A 174 14.78 0.17 14.81
CA LEU A 174 13.95 -0.29 13.69
C LEU A 174 14.83 -0.78 12.53
N HIS A 175 15.90 -0.05 12.22
CA HIS A 175 16.87 -0.47 11.21
C HIS A 175 17.60 -1.76 11.62
N GLN A 176 17.94 -1.91 12.89
CA GLN A 176 18.52 -3.15 13.41
C GLN A 176 17.60 -4.34 13.19
N LEU A 177 16.30 -4.18 13.52
CA LEU A 177 15.30 -5.22 13.31
C LEU A 177 15.12 -5.52 11.80
N LEU A 178 15.03 -4.47 10.97
CA LEU A 178 14.82 -4.56 9.53
C LEU A 178 15.92 -5.34 8.80
N THR A 179 17.17 -5.16 9.26
CA THR A 179 18.35 -5.68 8.58
C THR A 179 19.00 -6.87 9.30
N LYS A 180 18.35 -7.37 10.34
CA LYS A 180 18.81 -8.55 11.08
C LYS A 180 19.00 -9.73 10.13
N ASP A 181 20.16 -10.35 10.15
CA ASP A 181 20.53 -11.56 9.38
C ASP A 181 20.35 -11.43 7.84
N THR A 182 20.27 -10.19 7.33
CA THR A 182 20.19 -9.92 5.87
C THR A 182 21.33 -9.06 5.35
N ILE A 183 22.11 -8.45 6.24
CA ILE A 183 23.32 -7.67 5.89
C ILE A 183 24.46 -7.98 6.85
N LYS A 184 25.68 -7.58 6.47
CA LYS A 184 26.86 -7.74 7.35
C LYS A 184 26.73 -6.92 8.62
N LEU A 185 27.11 -7.48 9.76
CA LEU A 185 27.01 -6.90 11.12
C LEU A 185 27.47 -5.44 11.23
N LYS A 186 28.49 -5.02 10.48
CA LYS A 186 29.02 -3.65 10.51
C LYS A 186 28.05 -2.57 10.05
N GLY A 187 26.92 -2.93 9.39
CA GLY A 187 25.92 -1.98 8.90
C GLY A 187 24.62 -1.96 9.71
N ILE A 188 24.42 -2.88 10.64
CA ILE A 188 23.18 -3.08 11.38
C ILE A 188 22.99 -1.97 12.42
N GLY A 189 21.83 -1.28 12.38
CA GLY A 189 21.45 -0.27 13.38
C GLY A 189 22.42 0.92 13.48
N ARG A 190 23.09 1.28 12.38
CA ARG A 190 24.08 2.37 12.36
C ARG A 190 24.02 3.15 11.06
N TYR A 191 24.25 4.44 11.13
CA TYR A 191 24.48 5.26 9.94
C TYR A 191 25.78 4.85 9.25
N ARG A 192 25.83 4.99 7.92
CA ARG A 192 27.04 4.79 7.15
C ARG A 192 28.09 5.88 7.50
N THR A 193 29.33 5.47 7.56
CA THR A 193 30.48 6.34 7.90
C THR A 193 31.28 6.76 6.67
N ASN A 194 30.89 6.31 5.50
CA ASN A 194 31.50 6.66 4.21
C ASN A 194 30.43 6.75 3.12
N ASN A 195 30.81 7.18 1.93
CA ASN A 195 29.87 7.39 0.82
C ASN A 195 29.55 6.10 0.03
N LYS A 196 29.84 4.92 0.58
CA LYS A 196 29.45 3.63 0.02
C LYS A 196 28.13 3.19 0.63
N TYR A 197 27.17 2.86 -0.21
CA TYR A 197 25.86 2.31 0.14
C TYR A 197 25.43 1.28 -0.89
N ASP A 198 24.59 0.35 -0.49
CA ASP A 198 24.00 -0.61 -1.38
C ASP A 198 22.86 0.07 -2.15
N ALA A 199 22.85 -0.18 -3.45
CA ALA A 199 21.89 0.35 -4.39
C ALA A 199 21.02 -0.76 -4.98
N SER A 200 20.89 -1.87 -4.27
CA SER A 200 20.02 -2.98 -4.65
C SER A 200 18.54 -2.55 -4.71
N GLY A 201 17.77 -3.23 -5.54
CA GLY A 201 16.35 -2.96 -5.68
C GLY A 201 16.01 -1.86 -6.67
N ILE A 202 14.86 -1.22 -6.46
CA ILE A 202 14.32 -0.20 -7.40
C ILE A 202 14.76 1.22 -7.09
N GLU A 203 15.55 1.42 -6.06
CA GLU A 203 15.96 2.77 -5.71
C GLU A 203 16.90 3.33 -6.78
N PRO A 204 16.72 4.61 -7.18
CA PRO A 204 17.53 5.22 -8.24
C PRO A 204 18.97 5.42 -7.74
N ALA A 205 19.77 4.38 -7.85
CA ALA A 205 21.09 4.32 -7.27
C ALA A 205 22.19 4.99 -8.10
N ALA A 206 22.07 4.84 -9.41
CA ALA A 206 23.14 5.27 -10.35
C ALA A 206 23.04 6.74 -10.76
N SER A 207 21.91 7.40 -10.53
CA SER A 207 21.59 8.68 -11.17
C SER A 207 21.64 9.89 -10.24
N TYR A 208 21.83 9.68 -8.94
CA TYR A 208 22.01 10.80 -8.00
C TYR A 208 23.02 10.45 -6.88
N ARG A 209 23.68 11.48 -6.38
CA ARG A 209 24.62 11.36 -5.28
C ARG A 209 23.90 11.59 -3.94
N ALA A 210 23.88 10.58 -3.08
CA ALA A 210 23.33 10.72 -1.72
C ALA A 210 24.10 11.78 -0.90
N VAL A 211 23.49 12.25 0.17
CA VAL A 211 24.11 13.16 1.14
C VAL A 211 25.46 12.61 1.61
N ASP A 212 26.47 13.45 1.75
CA ASP A 212 27.78 13.06 2.25
C ASP A 212 27.66 12.42 3.64
N ALA A 213 28.46 11.38 3.89
CA ALA A 213 28.41 10.64 5.15
C ALA A 213 28.61 11.53 6.39
N LYS A 214 29.42 12.59 6.28
CA LYS A 214 29.68 13.54 7.37
C LYS A 214 28.45 14.40 7.69
N ALA A 215 27.58 14.62 6.72
CA ALA A 215 26.37 15.41 6.88
C ALA A 215 25.14 14.58 7.31
N ILE A 216 25.20 13.23 7.34
CA ILE A 216 24.05 12.38 7.66
C ILE A 216 23.44 12.74 9.03
N ARG A 217 24.27 12.89 10.06
CA ARG A 217 23.78 13.14 11.42
C ARG A 217 23.01 14.47 11.53
N PRO A 218 23.51 15.60 11.04
CA PRO A 218 22.72 16.84 10.97
C PRO A 218 21.40 16.67 10.18
N TRP A 219 21.41 15.99 9.02
CA TRP A 219 20.21 15.76 8.24
C TRP A 219 19.17 14.90 8.98
N MET A 220 19.62 13.88 9.71
CA MET A 220 18.71 13.03 10.48
C MET A 220 18.14 13.70 11.71
N GLN A 221 18.90 14.58 12.38
CA GLN A 221 18.43 15.43 13.48
C GLN A 221 17.36 16.42 12.96
N TRP A 222 17.61 17.04 11.82
CA TRP A 222 16.63 17.90 11.17
C TRP A 222 15.36 17.10 10.83
N LEU A 223 15.49 15.90 10.26
CA LEU A 223 14.36 15.03 9.92
C LEU A 223 13.56 14.62 11.16
N GLU A 224 14.24 14.32 12.27
CA GLU A 224 13.59 14.01 13.56
C GLU A 224 12.74 15.16 14.03
N THR A 225 13.26 16.40 14.03
CA THR A 225 12.52 17.62 14.33
C THR A 225 11.35 17.81 13.38
N PHE A 226 11.58 17.66 12.08
CA PHE A 226 10.53 17.79 11.06
C PHE A 226 9.40 16.78 11.24
N ILE A 227 9.68 15.52 11.61
CA ILE A 227 8.66 14.51 11.87
C ILE A 227 7.82 14.84 13.11
N ASN A 228 8.48 15.29 14.18
CA ASN A 228 7.84 15.49 15.48
C ASN A 228 7.10 16.81 15.62
N GLU A 229 7.59 17.85 14.96
CA GLU A 229 7.08 19.20 15.10
C GLU A 229 6.32 19.65 13.85
N ASP A 230 5.18 20.31 14.05
CA ASP A 230 4.43 20.93 12.95
C ASP A 230 4.83 22.44 12.81
N LYS A 231 6.05 22.79 13.25
CA LYS A 231 6.60 24.15 13.20
C LYS A 231 7.23 24.45 11.82
N THR A 232 6.39 24.53 10.81
CA THR A 232 6.79 25.03 9.49
C THR A 232 6.14 26.40 9.25
N PRO A 233 6.75 27.28 8.43
CA PRO A 233 6.18 28.61 8.16
C PRO A 233 4.83 28.56 7.42
N PHE A 234 4.40 27.38 7.00
CA PHE A 234 3.12 27.11 6.33
C PHE A 234 2.61 25.73 6.70
N PHE A 235 1.32 25.53 6.54
CA PHE A 235 0.70 24.22 6.75
C PHE A 235 1.18 23.23 5.69
N ILE A 236 1.60 22.04 6.14
CA ILE A 236 1.88 20.89 5.29
C ILE A 236 0.87 19.78 5.64
N HIS A 237 0.07 19.44 4.65
CA HIS A 237 -0.91 18.37 4.81
C HIS A 237 -0.23 17.06 5.28
N PRO A 238 -0.78 16.29 6.26
CA PRO A 238 -0.10 15.12 6.81
C PRO A 238 0.33 14.08 5.76
N VAL A 239 -0.51 13.82 4.75
CA VAL A 239 -0.16 12.90 3.66
C VAL A 239 1.01 13.45 2.82
N VAL A 240 1.02 14.74 2.52
CA VAL A 240 2.15 15.39 1.82
C VAL A 240 3.42 15.28 2.65
N LYS A 241 3.34 15.55 3.95
CA LYS A 241 4.48 15.44 4.87
C LYS A 241 5.01 14.00 4.96
N ALA A 242 4.13 12.99 4.97
CA ALA A 242 4.51 11.59 4.90
C ALA A 242 5.29 11.25 3.61
N CYS A 243 4.85 11.80 2.46
CA CYS A 243 5.56 11.64 1.18
C CYS A 243 6.94 12.32 1.22
N ILE A 244 7.05 13.53 1.80
CA ILE A 244 8.32 14.23 1.98
C ILE A 244 9.27 13.44 2.87
N ILE A 245 8.79 12.86 3.98
CA ILE A 245 9.58 11.99 4.86
C ILE A 245 10.15 10.80 4.07
N ALA A 246 9.32 10.12 3.29
CA ALA A 246 9.77 9.00 2.47
C ALA A 246 10.81 9.42 1.43
N TYR A 247 10.59 10.57 0.77
CA TYR A 247 11.56 11.14 -0.16
C TYR A 247 12.90 11.43 0.51
N LEU A 248 12.88 12.15 1.65
CA LEU A 248 14.10 12.57 2.36
C LEU A 248 14.92 11.37 2.85
N VAL A 249 14.32 10.34 3.41
CA VAL A 249 15.05 9.13 3.82
C VAL A 249 15.71 8.46 2.63
N THR A 250 15.03 8.39 1.49
CA THR A 250 15.60 7.84 0.25
C THR A 250 16.69 8.75 -0.32
N TYR A 251 16.55 10.08 -0.21
CA TYR A 251 17.52 11.07 -0.64
C TYR A 251 18.80 11.09 0.23
N ILE A 252 18.62 11.11 1.55
CA ILE A 252 19.75 11.14 2.51
C ILE A 252 20.56 9.83 2.43
N ARG A 253 19.87 8.70 2.28
CA ARG A 253 20.43 7.35 2.41
C ARG A 253 21.31 7.21 3.65
N PRO A 254 20.73 7.31 4.85
CA PRO A 254 21.50 7.32 6.08
C PRO A 254 22.20 5.98 6.35
N PHE A 255 21.70 4.90 5.79
CA PHE A 255 22.20 3.55 6.02
C PHE A 255 22.97 2.99 4.83
N ARG A 256 23.75 1.95 5.08
CA ARG A 256 24.44 1.24 4.03
C ARG A 256 23.47 0.45 3.12
N ASP A 257 22.42 -0.11 3.70
CA ASP A 257 21.30 -0.80 3.04
C ASP A 257 19.99 -0.54 3.79
N GLY A 258 18.86 -0.89 3.18
CA GLY A 258 17.53 -0.81 3.80
C GLY A 258 16.88 0.57 3.75
N ASN A 259 17.47 1.57 3.07
CA ASN A 259 16.96 2.94 3.05
C ASN A 259 15.52 3.04 2.52
N GLY A 260 15.19 2.39 1.41
CA GLY A 260 13.83 2.44 0.86
C GLY A 260 12.82 1.69 1.70
N ARG A 261 13.21 0.57 2.32
CA ARG A 261 12.36 -0.13 3.29
C ARG A 261 12.07 0.77 4.49
N MET A 262 13.10 1.46 5.02
CA MET A 262 12.96 2.45 6.10
C MET A 262 12.08 3.62 5.70
N ALA A 263 12.25 4.18 4.50
CA ALA A 263 11.44 5.28 3.98
C ALA A 263 9.94 4.93 3.98
N ARG A 264 9.59 3.74 3.49
CA ARG A 264 8.19 3.26 3.49
C ARG A 264 7.65 2.98 4.89
N LEU A 265 8.46 2.40 5.78
CA LEU A 265 8.08 2.19 7.19
C LEU A 265 7.83 3.50 7.94
N LEU A 266 8.68 4.51 7.72
CA LEU A 266 8.52 5.82 8.37
C LEU A 266 7.31 6.58 7.83
N MET A 267 7.06 6.54 6.52
CA MET A 267 5.83 7.08 5.92
C MET A 267 4.58 6.44 6.56
N TYR A 268 4.57 5.11 6.63
CA TYR A 268 3.48 4.35 7.22
C TYR A 268 3.25 4.71 8.70
N GLY A 269 4.32 4.72 9.52
CA GLY A 269 4.24 5.08 10.93
C GLY A 269 3.80 6.53 11.16
N TYR A 270 4.28 7.46 10.33
CA TYR A 270 3.86 8.85 10.39
C TYR A 270 2.37 9.01 10.10
N LEU A 271 1.84 8.34 9.06
CA LEU A 271 0.42 8.37 8.73
C LEU A 271 -0.44 7.83 9.89
N LEU A 272 -0.07 6.68 10.48
CA LEU A 272 -0.77 6.13 11.63
C LEU A 272 -0.80 7.12 12.80
N ARG A 273 0.36 7.72 13.13
CA ARG A 273 0.48 8.72 14.20
C ARG A 273 -0.37 9.97 13.95
N LYS A 274 -0.60 10.35 12.69
CA LYS A 274 -1.45 11.48 12.30
C LYS A 274 -2.94 11.11 12.17
N GLY A 275 -3.34 9.92 12.65
CA GLY A 275 -4.73 9.49 12.69
C GLY A 275 -5.23 8.82 11.41
N TYR A 276 -4.37 8.54 10.43
CA TYR A 276 -4.74 7.78 9.24
C TYR A 276 -4.74 6.28 9.53
N TRP A 277 -5.55 5.89 10.50
CA TRP A 277 -5.56 4.55 11.11
C TRP A 277 -5.87 3.43 10.11
N ALA A 278 -6.65 3.72 9.06
CA ALA A 278 -7.00 2.72 8.05
C ALA A 278 -5.84 2.40 7.09
N THR A 279 -4.75 3.16 7.12
CA THR A 279 -3.50 2.83 6.41
C THR A 279 -2.99 1.44 6.77
N LYS A 280 -3.27 0.95 7.99
CA LYS A 280 -2.90 -0.42 8.43
C LYS A 280 -3.52 -1.55 7.60
N TYR A 281 -4.56 -1.27 6.82
CA TYR A 281 -5.23 -2.21 5.92
C TYR A 281 -4.82 -2.04 4.45
N THR A 282 -3.92 -1.11 4.15
CA THR A 282 -3.43 -0.86 2.80
C THR A 282 -2.03 -1.43 2.59
N ALA A 283 -1.70 -1.77 1.34
CA ALA A 283 -0.37 -2.22 0.95
C ALA A 283 0.14 -1.32 -0.20
N VAL A 284 0.68 -0.15 0.16
CA VAL A 284 1.14 0.85 -0.81
C VAL A 284 2.30 0.32 -1.65
N SER A 285 3.17 -0.51 -1.08
CA SER A 285 4.28 -1.14 -1.80
C SER A 285 3.80 -2.02 -2.97
N ASN A 286 2.60 -2.62 -2.90
CA ASN A 286 2.01 -3.35 -4.03
C ASN A 286 1.72 -2.44 -5.24
N VAL A 287 1.35 -1.19 -5.01
CA VAL A 287 1.15 -0.20 -6.07
C VAL A 287 2.50 0.26 -6.62
N ILE A 288 3.45 0.58 -5.74
CA ILE A 288 4.78 1.04 -6.13
C ILE A 288 5.48 -0.01 -7.03
N ILE A 289 5.38 -1.31 -6.70
CA ILE A 289 6.02 -2.34 -7.51
C ILE A 289 5.39 -2.47 -8.90
N LYS A 290 4.08 -2.29 -9.03
CA LYS A 290 3.38 -2.27 -10.32
C LYS A 290 3.78 -1.06 -11.17
N LEU A 291 4.10 0.06 -10.52
CA LEU A 291 4.46 1.34 -11.14
C LEU A 291 5.95 1.68 -10.94
N LYS A 292 6.80 0.67 -10.85
CA LYS A 292 8.23 0.78 -10.53
C LYS A 292 8.96 1.86 -11.32
N ALA A 293 8.80 1.87 -12.64
CA ALA A 293 9.45 2.84 -13.52
C ALA A 293 9.01 4.28 -13.22
N GLN A 294 7.72 4.48 -12.95
CA GLN A 294 7.17 5.79 -12.61
C GLN A 294 7.65 6.27 -11.24
N TYR A 295 7.77 5.36 -10.26
CA TYR A 295 8.36 5.66 -8.96
C TYR A 295 9.81 6.16 -9.10
N GLN A 296 10.64 5.42 -9.82
CA GLN A 296 12.02 5.80 -10.09
C GLN A 296 12.12 7.14 -10.79
N LYS A 297 11.30 7.34 -11.83
CA LYS A 297 11.26 8.57 -12.59
C LYS A 297 10.82 9.76 -11.72
N SER A 298 9.78 9.60 -10.91
CA SER A 298 9.29 10.66 -10.03
C SER A 298 10.36 11.14 -9.04
N PHE A 299 11.15 10.21 -8.50
CA PHE A 299 12.28 10.53 -7.63
C PHE A 299 13.37 11.34 -8.35
N LEU A 300 13.74 10.91 -9.56
CA LEU A 300 14.78 11.57 -10.36
C LEU A 300 14.36 12.97 -10.82
N GLN A 301 13.07 13.16 -11.11
CA GLN A 301 12.53 14.47 -11.49
C GLN A 301 12.66 15.50 -10.36
N VAL A 302 12.62 15.11 -9.09
CA VAL A 302 12.87 16.03 -7.98
C VAL A 302 14.27 16.62 -8.05
N THR A 303 15.27 15.78 -8.23
CA THR A 303 16.68 16.25 -8.31
C THR A 303 16.96 17.04 -9.57
N ALA A 304 16.33 16.68 -10.69
CA ALA A 304 16.52 17.36 -11.97
C ALA A 304 15.84 18.75 -12.05
N ASN A 305 14.73 18.93 -11.34
CA ASN A 305 13.90 20.14 -11.45
C ASN A 305 13.82 20.95 -10.16
N ALA A 306 14.43 20.49 -9.05
CA ALA A 306 14.24 21.04 -7.69
C ALA A 306 12.75 21.11 -7.27
N ASP A 307 11.92 20.21 -7.83
CA ASP A 307 10.46 20.19 -7.63
C ASP A 307 10.04 18.83 -7.03
N ALA A 308 9.85 18.82 -5.70
CA ALA A 308 9.42 17.63 -4.95
C ALA A 308 7.99 17.20 -5.30
N GLY A 309 7.21 18.06 -5.95
CA GLY A 309 5.84 17.77 -6.34
C GLY A 309 5.72 16.54 -7.26
N TYR A 310 6.73 16.22 -8.07
CA TYR A 310 6.74 15.00 -8.88
C TYR A 310 6.64 13.73 -8.04
N PHE A 311 7.44 13.65 -6.98
CA PHE A 311 7.43 12.51 -6.08
C PHE A 311 6.18 12.50 -5.19
N ILE A 312 5.81 13.66 -4.66
CA ILE A 312 4.61 13.83 -3.83
C ILE A 312 3.36 13.42 -4.61
N HIS A 313 3.19 13.91 -5.84
CA HIS A 313 2.08 13.53 -6.71
C HIS A 313 2.02 12.01 -6.92
N PHE A 314 3.15 11.40 -7.29
CA PHE A 314 3.22 9.94 -7.48
C PHE A 314 2.78 9.19 -6.22
N MET A 315 3.29 9.57 -5.05
CA MET A 315 3.00 8.88 -3.79
C MET A 315 1.55 9.07 -3.34
N ILE A 316 0.97 10.25 -3.54
CA ILE A 316 -0.47 10.50 -3.27
C ILE A 316 -1.32 9.60 -4.17
N GLN A 317 -1.01 9.50 -5.46
CA GLN A 317 -1.75 8.60 -6.37
C GLN A 317 -1.56 7.13 -5.98
N ALA A 318 -0.36 6.73 -5.53
CA ALA A 318 -0.12 5.37 -5.06
C ALA A 318 -0.94 5.04 -3.78
N LEU A 319 -1.03 5.98 -2.83
CA LEU A 319 -1.88 5.85 -1.64
C LEU A 319 -3.36 5.75 -2.01
N ARG A 320 -3.84 6.61 -2.93
CA ARG A 320 -5.22 6.59 -3.43
C ARG A 320 -5.55 5.27 -4.14
N MET A 321 -4.64 4.72 -4.92
CA MET A 321 -4.82 3.41 -5.56
C MET A 321 -4.85 2.26 -4.54
N ALA A 322 -4.03 2.33 -3.49
CA ALA A 322 -4.04 1.35 -2.41
C ALA A 322 -5.36 1.41 -1.61
N ASP A 323 -5.86 2.61 -1.31
CA ASP A 323 -7.18 2.82 -0.68
C ASP A 323 -8.32 2.27 -1.55
N ARG A 324 -8.29 2.54 -2.87
CA ARG A 324 -9.28 1.99 -3.81
C ARG A 324 -9.28 0.46 -3.81
N SER A 325 -8.10 -0.16 -3.83
CA SER A 325 -7.99 -1.62 -3.77
C SER A 325 -8.54 -2.20 -2.46
N LEU A 326 -8.39 -1.50 -1.34
CA LEU A 326 -9.01 -1.87 -0.08
C LEU A 326 -10.54 -1.81 -0.19
N LYS A 327 -11.11 -0.71 -0.69
CA LYS A 327 -12.55 -0.55 -0.88
C LYS A 327 -13.17 -1.64 -1.77
N GLU A 328 -12.53 -1.93 -2.90
CA GLU A 328 -12.98 -2.99 -3.80
C GLU A 328 -12.97 -4.36 -3.12
N SER A 329 -11.95 -4.65 -2.32
CA SER A 329 -11.86 -5.88 -1.54
C SER A 329 -12.99 -5.98 -0.49
N LEU A 330 -13.26 -4.89 0.22
CA LEU A 330 -14.34 -4.81 1.21
C LEU A 330 -15.73 -4.97 0.56
N GLN A 331 -15.97 -4.27 -0.55
CA GLN A 331 -17.23 -4.38 -1.30
C GLN A 331 -17.46 -5.80 -1.85
N ARG A 332 -16.41 -6.45 -2.35
CA ARG A 332 -16.49 -7.84 -2.80
C ARG A 332 -16.89 -8.77 -1.67
N THR A 333 -16.25 -8.65 -0.52
CA THR A 333 -16.60 -9.47 0.65
C THR A 333 -18.02 -9.23 1.13
N ASN A 334 -18.51 -7.98 1.09
CA ASN A 334 -19.90 -7.70 1.45
C ASN A 334 -20.90 -8.33 0.48
N LYS A 335 -20.67 -8.18 -0.83
CA LYS A 335 -21.49 -8.86 -1.84
C LYS A 335 -21.48 -10.38 -1.68
N GLU A 336 -20.30 -10.96 -1.35
CA GLU A 336 -20.20 -12.39 -1.06
C GLU A 336 -21.02 -12.78 0.18
N LYS A 337 -21.01 -11.95 1.24
CA LYS A 337 -21.83 -12.17 2.46
C LYS A 337 -23.32 -12.00 2.18
N GLU A 338 -23.71 -10.99 1.38
CA GLU A 338 -25.09 -10.77 0.98
C GLU A 338 -25.64 -11.92 0.11
N SER A 339 -24.81 -12.42 -0.82
CA SER A 339 -25.17 -13.54 -1.68
C SER A 339 -25.11 -14.90 -0.98
N ASN A 340 -24.20 -15.05 0.01
CA ASN A 340 -24.03 -16.28 0.77
C ASN A 340 -23.80 -15.99 2.25
N PRO A 341 -24.85 -15.96 3.09
CA PRO A 341 -24.74 -15.66 4.51
C PRO A 341 -23.86 -16.66 5.28
N PHE A 342 -23.70 -17.88 4.80
CA PHE A 342 -22.86 -18.89 5.45
C PHE A 342 -21.37 -18.54 5.42
N VAL A 343 -20.92 -17.65 4.54
CA VAL A 343 -19.52 -17.15 4.52
C VAL A 343 -19.17 -16.38 5.81
N ALA A 344 -20.17 -15.80 6.49
CA ALA A 344 -20.00 -15.06 7.73
C ALA A 344 -19.92 -15.98 8.98
N ILE A 345 -20.28 -17.25 8.86
CA ILE A 345 -20.30 -18.19 10.00
C ILE A 345 -18.88 -18.64 10.32
N GLU A 346 -18.47 -18.43 11.56
CA GLU A 346 -17.17 -18.84 12.06
C GLU A 346 -17.02 -20.37 12.04
N GLY A 347 -15.86 -20.85 11.60
CA GLY A 347 -15.55 -22.29 11.51
C GLY A 347 -15.89 -22.90 10.15
N LEU A 348 -16.71 -22.27 9.32
CA LEU A 348 -16.99 -22.75 7.99
C LEU A 348 -15.92 -22.30 6.97
N ASN A 349 -15.44 -23.23 6.19
CA ASN A 349 -14.58 -22.89 5.04
C ASN A 349 -15.47 -22.50 3.81
N PRO A 350 -14.89 -21.85 2.77
CA PRO A 350 -15.68 -21.40 1.59
C PRO A 350 -16.44 -22.50 0.87
N ARG A 351 -15.94 -23.74 0.87
CA ARG A 351 -16.61 -24.86 0.21
C ARG A 351 -17.82 -25.35 1.02
N GLN A 352 -17.67 -25.37 2.33
CA GLN A 352 -18.76 -25.68 3.27
C GLN A 352 -19.86 -24.64 3.19
N ALA A 353 -19.49 -23.35 3.20
CA ALA A 353 -20.44 -22.25 3.03
C ALA A 353 -21.22 -22.34 1.70
N ALA A 354 -20.54 -22.70 0.61
CA ALA A 354 -21.21 -22.90 -0.67
C ALA A 354 -22.16 -24.10 -0.67
N ALA A 355 -21.76 -25.22 -0.04
CA ALA A 355 -22.63 -26.38 0.10
C ALA A 355 -23.91 -26.06 0.87
N LEU A 356 -23.79 -25.31 1.97
CA LEU A 356 -24.94 -24.85 2.74
C LEU A 356 -25.82 -23.86 1.96
N GLN A 357 -25.23 -22.98 1.14
CA GLN A 357 -25.98 -22.10 0.26
C GLN A 357 -26.78 -22.88 -0.78
N TRP A 358 -26.22 -23.90 -1.40
CA TRP A 358 -26.95 -24.77 -2.33
C TRP A 358 -28.17 -25.42 -1.67
N ILE A 359 -28.02 -25.90 -0.42
CA ILE A 359 -29.14 -26.48 0.35
C ILE A 359 -30.19 -25.41 0.72
N LYS A 360 -29.76 -24.18 1.03
CA LYS A 360 -30.68 -23.08 1.33
C LYS A 360 -31.52 -22.69 0.09
N GLU A 361 -30.88 -22.64 -1.08
CA GLU A 361 -31.53 -22.32 -2.35
C GLU A 361 -32.46 -23.44 -2.84
N GLU A 362 -32.01 -24.69 -2.65
CA GLU A 362 -32.74 -25.90 -3.03
C GLU A 362 -32.80 -26.86 -1.83
N PRO A 363 -33.82 -26.73 -0.95
CA PRO A 363 -33.88 -27.55 0.28
C PRO A 363 -33.89 -29.08 0.07
N GLU A 364 -34.37 -29.51 -1.08
CA GLU A 364 -34.43 -30.92 -1.49
C GLU A 364 -33.15 -31.39 -2.22
N LYS A 365 -32.17 -30.51 -2.37
CA LYS A 365 -30.93 -30.84 -3.08
C LYS A 365 -30.14 -31.93 -2.35
N ILE A 366 -29.68 -32.88 -3.15
CA ILE A 366 -28.74 -33.91 -2.71
C ILE A 366 -27.32 -33.51 -3.13
N ILE A 367 -26.44 -33.31 -2.17
CA ILE A 367 -25.03 -33.04 -2.44
C ILE A 367 -24.23 -34.34 -2.34
N THR A 368 -23.38 -34.58 -3.31
CA THR A 368 -22.45 -35.71 -3.30
C THR A 368 -20.99 -35.27 -3.15
N ILE A 369 -20.14 -36.15 -2.64
CA ILE A 369 -18.68 -35.89 -2.58
C ILE A 369 -18.12 -35.56 -3.98
N ARG A 370 -18.66 -36.20 -5.04
CA ARG A 370 -18.25 -35.96 -6.43
C ARG A 370 -18.60 -34.51 -6.87
N GLU A 371 -19.78 -34.04 -6.52
CA GLU A 371 -20.26 -32.69 -6.87
C GLU A 371 -19.41 -31.60 -6.19
N LEU A 372 -19.20 -31.72 -4.87
CA LEU A 372 -18.34 -30.76 -4.15
C LEU A 372 -16.89 -30.79 -4.67
N ARG A 373 -16.36 -31.99 -4.93
CA ARG A 373 -15.04 -32.16 -5.52
C ARG A 373 -14.92 -31.48 -6.87
N SER A 374 -15.90 -31.67 -7.77
CA SER A 374 -15.87 -31.11 -9.12
C SER A 374 -16.06 -29.60 -9.12
N GLY A 375 -16.94 -29.07 -8.25
CA GLY A 375 -17.21 -27.63 -8.14
C GLY A 375 -16.02 -26.83 -7.63
N PHE A 376 -15.15 -27.43 -6.81
CA PHE A 376 -14.01 -26.74 -6.17
C PHE A 376 -12.62 -27.24 -6.58
N GLY A 377 -12.53 -28.24 -7.46
CA GLY A 377 -11.25 -28.78 -7.92
C GLY A 377 -10.40 -29.41 -6.80
N VAL A 378 -11.01 -29.94 -5.74
CA VAL A 378 -10.30 -30.50 -4.58
C VAL A 378 -10.19 -32.02 -4.64
N SER A 379 -9.42 -32.62 -3.72
CA SER A 379 -9.34 -34.07 -3.58
C SER A 379 -10.65 -34.67 -3.09
N LYS A 380 -10.86 -35.98 -3.35
CA LYS A 380 -12.04 -36.71 -2.84
C LYS A 380 -12.07 -36.70 -1.32
N GLU A 381 -10.91 -36.80 -0.68
CA GLU A 381 -10.81 -36.81 0.78
C GLU A 381 -11.14 -35.44 1.37
N THR A 382 -10.65 -34.35 0.76
CA THR A 382 -11.00 -32.98 1.18
C THR A 382 -12.51 -32.73 1.10
N ALA A 383 -13.16 -33.09 -0.02
CA ALA A 383 -14.61 -32.96 -0.18
C ALA A 383 -15.39 -33.82 0.83
N ARG A 384 -14.91 -35.03 1.12
CA ARG A 384 -15.49 -35.88 2.14
C ARG A 384 -15.42 -35.27 3.53
N THR A 385 -14.22 -34.81 3.93
CA THR A 385 -14.00 -34.18 5.24
C THR A 385 -14.90 -32.96 5.42
N ASP A 386 -15.01 -32.08 4.38
CA ASP A 386 -15.88 -30.91 4.45
C ASP A 386 -17.35 -31.27 4.69
N LEU A 387 -17.89 -32.26 3.96
CA LEU A 387 -19.29 -32.67 4.11
C LEU A 387 -19.54 -33.44 5.41
N THR A 388 -18.58 -34.24 5.86
CA THR A 388 -18.68 -34.96 7.15
C THR A 388 -18.71 -33.97 8.31
N ALA A 389 -17.84 -32.96 8.31
CA ALA A 389 -17.84 -31.92 9.34
C ALA A 389 -19.18 -31.17 9.41
N LEU A 390 -19.77 -30.82 8.25
CA LEU A 390 -21.12 -30.22 8.21
C LEU A 390 -22.21 -31.13 8.77
N THR A 391 -22.02 -32.45 8.69
CA THR A 391 -22.96 -33.42 9.27
C THR A 391 -22.78 -33.52 10.78
N GLU A 392 -21.53 -33.54 11.26
CA GLU A 392 -21.18 -33.51 12.68
C GLU A 392 -21.69 -32.27 13.39
N ASP A 393 -21.62 -31.12 12.70
CA ASP A 393 -22.15 -29.83 13.17
C ASP A 393 -23.69 -29.71 13.07
N GLY A 394 -24.39 -30.72 12.53
CA GLY A 394 -25.86 -30.75 12.44
C GLY A 394 -26.46 -29.98 11.26
N TRP A 395 -25.65 -29.40 10.39
CA TRP A 395 -26.11 -28.70 9.18
C TRP A 395 -26.68 -29.65 8.14
N LEU A 396 -26.08 -30.83 7.97
CA LEU A 396 -26.47 -31.85 7.00
C LEU A 396 -26.80 -33.16 7.66
N LYS A 397 -27.55 -34.00 6.95
CA LYS A 397 -27.70 -35.42 7.19
C LYS A 397 -27.11 -36.19 6.02
N PHE A 398 -26.59 -37.39 6.26
CA PHE A 398 -26.14 -38.24 5.18
C PHE A 398 -26.93 -39.55 5.10
N TYR A 399 -27.08 -40.03 3.87
CA TYR A 399 -27.69 -41.33 3.57
C TYR A 399 -26.77 -42.12 2.63
N HIS A 400 -26.84 -43.43 2.70
CA HIS A 400 -26.21 -44.29 1.74
C HIS A 400 -27.08 -44.48 0.51
N LEU A 401 -26.69 -43.94 -0.63
CA LEU A 401 -27.37 -44.21 -1.92
C LEU A 401 -27.06 -45.63 -2.41
N ASN A 402 -25.83 -46.14 -2.17
CA ASN A 402 -25.37 -47.47 -2.40
C ASN A 402 -24.11 -47.75 -1.56
N LYS A 403 -23.51 -48.98 -1.68
CA LYS A 403 -22.33 -49.36 -0.90
C LYS A 403 -21.10 -48.44 -1.02
N LYS A 404 -21.07 -47.52 -2.01
CA LYS A 404 -19.91 -46.66 -2.30
C LYS A 404 -20.24 -45.15 -2.36
N THR A 405 -21.52 -44.76 -2.34
CA THR A 405 -21.96 -43.36 -2.57
C THR A 405 -22.76 -42.85 -1.39
N TYR A 406 -22.32 -41.73 -0.84
CA TYR A 406 -23.01 -40.98 0.21
C TYR A 406 -23.77 -39.80 -0.44
N ALA A 407 -25.00 -39.56 0.03
CA ALA A 407 -25.85 -38.41 -0.27
C ALA A 407 -25.94 -37.55 0.98
N PHE A 408 -25.66 -36.27 0.86
CA PHE A 408 -25.79 -35.30 1.92
C PHE A 408 -27.00 -34.40 1.61
N VAL A 409 -27.89 -34.24 2.57
CA VAL A 409 -29.13 -33.47 2.44
C VAL A 409 -29.28 -32.53 3.62
N LYS A 410 -30.24 -31.62 3.57
CA LYS A 410 -30.59 -30.70 4.64
C LYS A 410 -30.77 -31.44 5.98
N GLY A 411 -30.07 -31.02 7.02
CA GLY A 411 -30.22 -31.52 8.38
C GLY A 411 -31.45 -30.94 9.07
N ASP A 412 -32.04 -31.65 10.06
CA ASP A 412 -33.22 -31.17 10.79
C ASP A 412 -32.94 -29.87 11.57
N GLY A 413 -31.69 -29.68 12.02
CA GLY A 413 -31.25 -28.49 12.73
C GLY A 413 -30.91 -27.29 11.85
N PHE A 414 -30.93 -27.43 10.52
CA PHE A 414 -30.40 -26.43 9.59
C PHE A 414 -30.97 -25.03 9.82
N ASP A 415 -32.30 -24.88 9.87
CA ASP A 415 -32.95 -23.57 9.98
C ASP A 415 -32.74 -22.94 11.37
N GLY A 416 -32.70 -23.77 12.42
CA GLY A 416 -32.37 -23.32 13.77
C GLY A 416 -30.93 -22.82 13.88
N LEU A 417 -29.96 -23.59 13.37
CA LEU A 417 -28.56 -23.22 13.31
C LEU A 417 -28.33 -21.95 12.47
N LEU A 418 -29.07 -21.80 11.36
CA LEU A 418 -28.98 -20.61 10.52
C LEU A 418 -29.43 -19.35 11.29
N GLN A 419 -30.53 -19.44 12.02
CA GLN A 419 -31.01 -18.31 12.83
C GLN A 419 -30.10 -17.99 14.02
N GLU A 420 -29.52 -19.00 14.65
CA GLU A 420 -28.59 -18.82 15.78
C GLU A 420 -27.25 -18.23 15.37
N LYS A 421 -26.66 -18.73 14.28
CA LYS A 421 -25.31 -18.36 13.83
C LYS A 421 -25.24 -17.07 13.01
N LEU A 422 -26.38 -16.54 12.54
CA LEU A 422 -26.46 -15.26 11.81
C LEU A 422 -26.92 -14.08 12.69
N LYS A 423 -27.31 -14.35 13.95
CA LYS A 423 -27.50 -13.31 14.97
C LYS A 423 -26.14 -12.88 15.54
#